data_63a2967a52546e2f7bc9168472a97281
#
_entry.id   63a2967a52546e2f7bc9168472a97281
#
_cell.length_a   1.000
_cell.length_b   1.000
_cell.length_c   1.000
_cell.angle_alpha   90.00
_cell.angle_beta   90.00
_cell.angle_gamma   90.00
#
_symmetry.space_group_name_H-M   'P 1'
#
loop_
_entity.id
_entity.type
_entity.pdbx_description
1 polymer ?
#
loop_
_entity_poly.entity_id
_entity_poly.type
_entity_poly.pdbx_seq_one_letter_code
_entity_poly.pdbx_strand_id
1 'polypeptide(L)'
;MLPGGPADGSTVPAAVRAHLEERYGPEPQEASVTFLGTAPIRILRFVDLESGVVRYVSLGCSAEPMGDPSALVPDPTAPRAELSLVLRGGVDGVVRALAVLAAAPAVEGLVLSEGALIDLGEPLWPGAAFTAVVLRAPEIPDVELPGDAAPVRVFRAVPVTHTEAAWVRMKGAAELEEAWAEAGIDVTDPARSAVNPGLTR
;
A
#
# COMPACT_ATOMS: atom_id res chain seq x y z
N MET A 1 -10.70 17.77 -41.25
CA MET A 1 -10.65 16.40 -40.75
C MET A 1 -9.80 16.43 -39.49
N LEU A 2 -10.43 16.56 -38.30
CA LEU A 2 -9.75 16.61 -37.03
C LEU A 2 -9.46 15.18 -36.58
N PRO A 3 -8.27 14.84 -36.06
CA PRO A 3 -8.00 13.53 -35.50
C PRO A 3 -8.86 13.34 -34.27
N GLY A 4 -9.45 12.15 -34.17
CA GLY A 4 -10.35 11.76 -33.09
C GLY A 4 -9.70 11.96 -31.71
N GLY A 5 -10.50 12.48 -30.80
CA GLY A 5 -10.16 12.54 -29.40
C GLY A 5 -9.91 11.14 -28.83
N PRO A 6 -9.23 11.04 -27.67
CA PRO A 6 -8.88 9.75 -27.11
C PRO A 6 -10.15 8.97 -26.79
N ALA A 7 -10.25 7.80 -27.41
CA ALA A 7 -11.27 6.83 -27.10
C ALA A 7 -11.02 6.26 -25.69
N ASP A 8 -12.12 6.03 -25.00
CA ASP A 8 -12.24 5.31 -23.74
C ASP A 8 -11.41 5.81 -22.55
N GLY A 9 -12.06 6.71 -21.82
CA GLY A 9 -11.65 7.26 -20.53
C GLY A 9 -11.64 6.28 -19.37
N SER A 10 -11.00 5.13 -19.47
CA SER A 10 -10.64 4.36 -18.29
C SER A 10 -9.46 5.08 -17.65
N THR A 11 -9.72 5.84 -16.58
CA THR A 11 -8.66 6.41 -15.76
C THR A 11 -7.90 5.30 -15.05
N VAL A 12 -6.60 5.52 -14.73
CA VAL A 12 -5.80 4.55 -13.97
C VAL A 12 -6.53 4.05 -12.72
N PRO A 13 -7.14 4.92 -11.89
CA PRO A 13 -7.93 4.45 -10.76
C PRO A 13 -9.13 3.54 -11.13
N ALA A 14 -9.75 3.75 -12.29
CA ALA A 14 -10.86 2.89 -12.71
C ALA A 14 -10.36 1.49 -13.12
N ALA A 15 -9.22 1.40 -13.81
CA ALA A 15 -8.58 0.13 -14.16
C ALA A 15 -8.15 -0.64 -12.91
N VAL A 16 -7.52 0.04 -11.94
CA VAL A 16 -7.13 -0.55 -10.66
C VAL A 16 -8.35 -1.04 -9.90
N ARG A 17 -9.42 -0.24 -9.79
CA ARG A 17 -10.66 -0.65 -9.13
C ARG A 17 -11.23 -1.93 -9.75
N ALA A 18 -11.38 -1.97 -11.07
CA ALA A 18 -11.91 -3.13 -11.76
C ALA A 18 -11.10 -4.40 -11.48
N HIS A 19 -9.77 -4.30 -11.52
CA HIS A 19 -8.88 -5.40 -11.20
C HIS A 19 -9.03 -5.89 -9.74
N LEU A 20 -9.14 -4.96 -8.78
CA LEU A 20 -9.32 -5.30 -7.37
C LEU A 20 -10.68 -5.95 -7.11
N GLU A 21 -11.76 -5.45 -7.74
CA GLU A 21 -13.11 -6.02 -7.62
C GLU A 21 -13.20 -7.41 -8.25
N GLU A 22 -12.52 -7.64 -9.38
CA GLU A 22 -12.41 -8.98 -9.98
C GLU A 22 -11.70 -9.95 -9.03
N ARG A 23 -10.67 -9.49 -8.31
CA ARG A 23 -9.84 -10.35 -7.46
C ARG A 23 -10.43 -10.59 -6.07
N TYR A 24 -11.07 -9.59 -5.47
CA TYR A 24 -11.49 -9.61 -4.07
C TYR A 24 -13.00 -9.50 -3.86
N GLY A 25 -13.76 -9.33 -4.92
CA GLY A 25 -15.22 -9.22 -4.90
C GLY A 25 -15.73 -7.81 -5.19
N PRO A 26 -16.96 -7.72 -5.70
CA PRO A 26 -17.57 -6.46 -6.10
C PRO A 26 -17.98 -5.61 -4.88
N GLU A 27 -18.20 -4.32 -5.15
CA GLU A 27 -18.78 -3.36 -4.21
C GLU A 27 -18.08 -3.27 -2.84
N PRO A 28 -16.74 -3.03 -2.81
CA PRO A 28 -16.05 -2.80 -1.55
C PRO A 28 -16.60 -1.59 -0.82
N GLN A 29 -16.54 -1.59 0.50
CA GLN A 29 -16.75 -0.37 1.26
C GLN A 29 -15.64 0.62 0.92
N GLU A 30 -15.98 1.90 0.83
CA GLU A 30 -15.03 2.94 0.43
C GLU A 30 -15.03 4.10 1.43
N ALA A 31 -13.84 4.57 1.75
CA ALA A 31 -13.62 5.82 2.47
C ALA A 31 -12.66 6.70 1.67
N SER A 32 -12.82 8.02 1.77
CA SER A 32 -11.96 9.00 1.07
C SER A 32 -11.26 9.91 2.06
N VAL A 33 -9.96 10.12 1.84
CA VAL A 33 -9.13 11.03 2.62
C VAL A 33 -8.53 12.06 1.68
N THR A 34 -8.72 13.34 2.00
CA THR A 34 -8.21 14.45 1.19
C THR A 34 -7.04 15.11 1.90
N PHE A 35 -5.95 15.30 1.19
CA PHE A 35 -4.79 16.07 1.62
C PHE A 35 -4.73 17.39 0.84
N LEU A 36 -4.23 18.43 1.50
CA LEU A 36 -4.11 19.75 0.86
C LEU A 36 -3.16 19.67 -0.35
N GLY A 37 -3.65 20.06 -1.51
CA GLY A 37 -2.84 20.13 -2.74
C GLY A 37 -2.71 18.82 -3.52
N THR A 38 -3.38 17.73 -3.10
CA THR A 38 -3.38 16.46 -3.82
C THR A 38 -4.80 16.01 -4.17
N ALA A 39 -4.89 15.08 -5.12
CA ALA A 39 -6.14 14.35 -5.36
C ALA A 39 -6.49 13.48 -4.12
N PRO A 40 -7.78 13.26 -3.84
CA PRO A 40 -8.19 12.40 -2.74
C PRO A 40 -7.66 10.98 -2.92
N ILE A 41 -7.14 10.40 -1.83
CA ILE A 41 -6.84 8.97 -1.75
C ILE A 41 -8.09 8.27 -1.21
N ARG A 42 -8.57 7.28 -1.94
CA ARG A 42 -9.67 6.42 -1.53
C ARG A 42 -9.09 5.14 -0.94
N ILE A 43 -9.73 4.59 0.06
CA ILE A 43 -9.38 3.29 0.64
C ILE A 43 -10.56 2.36 0.43
N LEU A 44 -10.32 1.30 -0.33
CA LEU A 44 -11.28 0.22 -0.56
C LEU A 44 -11.10 -0.84 0.53
N ARG A 45 -12.20 -1.30 1.09
CA ARG A 45 -12.23 -2.32 2.14
C ARG A 45 -12.96 -3.57 1.64
N PHE A 46 -12.22 -4.65 1.52
CA PHE A 46 -12.72 -5.98 1.17
C PHE A 46 -12.72 -6.86 2.42
N VAL A 47 -13.82 -7.54 2.69
CA VAL A 47 -13.96 -8.45 3.84
C VAL A 47 -14.02 -9.86 3.32
N ASP A 48 -13.06 -10.69 3.71
CA ASP A 48 -13.12 -12.12 3.50
C ASP A 48 -13.73 -12.78 4.73
N LEU A 49 -14.99 -13.19 4.60
CA LEU A 49 -15.75 -13.80 5.69
C LEU A 49 -15.26 -15.21 6.03
N GLU A 50 -14.60 -15.90 5.11
CA GLU A 50 -14.12 -17.25 5.31
C GLU A 50 -12.85 -17.25 6.17
N SER A 51 -11.88 -16.42 5.82
CA SER A 51 -10.61 -16.31 6.55
C SER A 51 -10.68 -15.36 7.75
N GLY A 52 -11.72 -14.51 7.80
CA GLY A 52 -11.86 -13.46 8.81
C GLY A 52 -10.88 -12.30 8.68
N VAL A 53 -10.23 -12.16 7.52
CA VAL A 53 -9.33 -11.04 7.25
C VAL A 53 -10.05 -9.90 6.53
N VAL A 54 -9.58 -8.70 6.78
CA VAL A 54 -10.00 -7.48 6.09
C VAL A 54 -8.81 -6.92 5.34
N ARG A 55 -9.01 -6.71 4.04
CA ARG A 55 -8.02 -6.10 3.15
C ARG A 55 -8.41 -4.65 2.89
N TYR A 56 -7.52 -3.75 3.18
CA TYR A 56 -7.63 -2.33 2.86
C TYR A 56 -6.68 -2.05 1.69
N VAL A 57 -7.18 -1.43 0.62
CA VAL A 57 -6.36 -1.12 -0.55
C VAL A 57 -6.52 0.36 -0.90
N SER A 58 -5.41 1.06 -1.10
CA SER A 58 -5.44 2.42 -1.59
C SER A 58 -5.92 2.47 -3.04
N LEU A 59 -6.53 3.58 -3.42
CA LEU A 59 -6.95 3.86 -4.78
C LEU A 59 -6.77 5.35 -5.05
N GLY A 60 -5.79 5.66 -5.87
CA GLY A 60 -5.42 7.03 -6.23
C GLY A 60 -3.95 7.35 -6.11
N CYS A 61 -3.17 6.55 -5.36
CA CYS A 61 -1.71 6.67 -5.32
C CYS A 61 -1.10 6.51 -6.72
N SER A 62 -1.63 5.57 -7.51
CA SER A 62 -1.19 5.26 -8.87
C SER A 62 -1.72 6.21 -9.94
N ALA A 63 -2.56 7.19 -9.60
CA ALA A 63 -3.13 8.12 -10.58
C ALA A 63 -2.05 8.84 -11.38
N GLU A 64 -0.96 9.21 -10.70
CA GLU A 64 0.26 9.75 -11.32
C GLU A 64 1.42 8.76 -11.13
N PRO A 65 2.40 8.73 -12.08
CA PRO A 65 3.61 7.96 -11.90
C PRO A 65 4.44 8.53 -10.75
N MET A 66 5.13 7.65 -10.01
CA MET A 66 6.00 8.07 -8.91
C MET A 66 7.27 8.70 -9.46
N GLY A 67 7.70 9.83 -8.87
CA GLY A 67 8.89 10.54 -9.29
C GLY A 67 9.02 11.88 -8.57
N ASP A 68 9.75 12.81 -9.15
CA ASP A 68 9.91 14.15 -8.61
C ASP A 68 8.58 14.93 -8.68
N PRO A 69 7.96 15.28 -7.53
CA PRO A 69 6.68 16.01 -7.52
C PRO A 69 6.79 17.42 -8.11
N SER A 70 8.00 17.96 -8.26
CA SER A 70 8.26 19.28 -8.85
C SER A 70 8.46 19.22 -10.37
N ALA A 71 8.49 18.04 -10.98
CA ALA A 71 8.68 17.88 -12.41
C ALA A 71 7.50 18.52 -13.18
N LEU A 72 7.80 19.39 -14.14
CA LEU A 72 6.79 20.02 -14.98
C LEU A 72 6.04 19.03 -15.90
N VAL A 73 6.69 17.94 -16.25
CA VAL A 73 6.13 16.86 -17.06
C VAL A 73 6.49 15.54 -16.39
N PRO A 74 5.50 14.81 -15.86
CA PRO A 74 5.73 13.48 -15.32
C PRO A 74 6.21 12.51 -16.40
N ASP A 75 7.14 11.61 -16.07
CA ASP A 75 7.53 10.52 -16.94
C ASP A 75 6.42 9.45 -16.96
N PRO A 76 5.72 9.21 -18.06
CA PRO A 76 4.63 8.25 -18.12
C PRO A 76 5.09 6.80 -17.88
N THR A 77 6.38 6.51 -18.11
CA THR A 77 6.99 5.18 -17.91
C THR A 77 7.51 4.97 -16.49
N ALA A 78 7.48 6.01 -15.64
CA ALA A 78 7.90 5.88 -14.25
C ALA A 78 6.95 4.96 -13.47
N PRO A 79 7.44 4.29 -12.41
CA PRO A 79 6.68 3.28 -11.66
C PRO A 79 5.37 3.83 -11.10
N ARG A 80 4.34 2.96 -11.04
CA ARG A 80 3.06 3.25 -10.39
C ARG A 80 2.77 2.20 -9.33
N ALA A 81 2.18 2.63 -8.21
CA ALA A 81 1.84 1.70 -7.16
C ALA A 81 0.55 2.06 -6.42
N GLU A 82 -0.05 1.06 -5.84
CA GLU A 82 -1.02 1.15 -4.75
C GLU A 82 -0.51 0.34 -3.56
N LEU A 83 -1.11 0.55 -2.40
CA LEU A 83 -0.78 -0.16 -1.17
C LEU A 83 -1.96 -1.00 -0.70
N SER A 84 -1.69 -2.24 -0.31
CA SER A 84 -2.66 -3.09 0.39
C SER A 84 -2.19 -3.37 1.81
N LEU A 85 -3.09 -3.31 2.78
CA LEU A 85 -2.86 -3.68 4.16
C LEU A 85 -3.91 -4.71 4.59
N VAL A 86 -3.46 -5.84 5.13
CA VAL A 86 -4.32 -6.99 5.45
C VAL A 86 -4.26 -7.24 6.94
N LEU A 87 -5.41 -7.20 7.60
CA LEU A 87 -5.52 -7.44 9.03
C LEU A 87 -6.63 -8.44 9.33
N ARG A 88 -6.43 -9.25 10.33
CA ARG A 88 -7.47 -10.10 10.92
C ARG A 88 -8.50 -9.20 11.64
N GLY A 89 -9.76 -9.35 11.23
CA GLY A 89 -10.82 -8.48 11.70
C GLY A 89 -10.76 -7.05 11.14
N GLY A 90 -11.73 -6.24 11.46
CA GLY A 90 -11.76 -4.82 11.12
C GLY A 90 -11.03 -3.99 12.17
N VAL A 91 -10.22 -3.03 11.73
CA VAL A 91 -9.48 -2.11 12.61
C VAL A 91 -9.84 -0.67 12.27
N ASP A 92 -10.40 0.04 13.24
CA ASP A 92 -10.71 1.46 13.10
C ASP A 92 -9.40 2.28 13.06
N GLY A 93 -9.39 3.31 12.23
CA GLY A 93 -8.23 4.21 12.08
C GLY A 93 -7.21 3.80 11.02
N VAL A 94 -7.18 2.55 10.56
CA VAL A 94 -6.30 2.07 9.47
C VAL A 94 -6.45 2.89 8.18
N VAL A 95 -7.67 3.32 7.87
CA VAL A 95 -7.98 4.11 6.66
C VAL A 95 -7.09 5.34 6.56
N ARG A 96 -6.96 6.10 7.67
CA ARG A 96 -6.14 7.31 7.69
C ARG A 96 -4.66 7.00 7.48
N ALA A 97 -4.12 6.02 8.20
CA ALA A 97 -2.71 5.65 8.09
C ALA A 97 -2.37 5.18 6.67
N LEU A 98 -3.20 4.30 6.09
CA LEU A 98 -2.98 3.81 4.73
C LEU A 98 -3.08 4.94 3.69
N ALA A 99 -3.99 5.90 3.88
CA ALA A 99 -4.10 7.05 2.99
C ALA A 99 -2.87 7.97 3.08
N VAL A 100 -2.31 8.19 4.28
CA VAL A 100 -1.06 8.95 4.46
C VAL A 100 0.10 8.27 3.75
N LEU A 101 0.25 6.95 3.95
CA LEU A 101 1.28 6.15 3.26
C LEU A 101 1.14 6.23 1.73
N ALA A 102 -0.08 6.12 1.22
CA ALA A 102 -0.37 6.20 -0.21
C ALA A 102 -0.20 7.60 -0.80
N ALA A 103 -0.26 8.65 0.00
CA ALA A 103 -0.01 10.02 -0.44
C ALA A 103 1.50 10.36 -0.50
N ALA A 104 2.37 9.61 0.17
CA ALA A 104 3.80 9.90 0.26
C ALA A 104 4.51 10.08 -1.11
N PRO A 105 4.19 9.32 -2.17
CA PRO A 105 4.77 9.58 -3.49
C PRO A 105 4.45 10.97 -4.03
N ALA A 106 3.20 11.40 -3.90
CA ALA A 106 2.76 12.70 -4.43
C ALA A 106 3.23 13.89 -3.57
N VAL A 107 3.38 13.70 -2.26
CA VAL A 107 3.72 14.76 -1.30
C VAL A 107 5.23 14.89 -1.10
N GLU A 108 5.93 13.75 -1.00
CA GLU A 108 7.33 13.69 -0.62
C GLU A 108 8.25 13.20 -1.75
N GLY A 109 7.68 12.80 -2.90
CA GLY A 109 8.46 12.22 -4.00
C GLY A 109 9.00 10.81 -3.70
N LEU A 110 8.41 10.11 -2.74
CA LEU A 110 8.84 8.77 -2.37
C LEU A 110 8.50 7.77 -3.47
N VAL A 111 9.48 6.98 -3.90
CA VAL A 111 9.24 5.86 -4.82
C VAL A 111 9.02 4.59 -4.00
N LEU A 112 7.80 4.06 -4.04
CA LEU A 112 7.43 2.82 -3.36
C LEU A 112 8.10 1.64 -4.05
N SER A 113 8.77 0.80 -3.28
CA SER A 113 9.46 -0.40 -3.76
C SER A 113 9.42 -1.50 -2.73
N GLU A 114 9.61 -2.73 -3.17
CA GLU A 114 9.72 -3.89 -2.29
C GLU A 114 10.89 -3.73 -1.31
N GLY A 115 10.67 -4.09 -0.06
CA GLY A 115 11.63 -3.95 1.04
C GLY A 115 11.69 -2.54 1.64
N ALA A 116 11.02 -1.54 1.06
CA ALA A 116 10.99 -0.20 1.61
C ALA A 116 10.33 -0.18 2.99
N LEU A 117 10.97 0.53 3.92
CA LEU A 117 10.41 0.87 5.23
C LEU A 117 9.86 2.29 5.19
N ILE A 118 8.58 2.46 5.52
CA ILE A 118 7.94 3.76 5.63
C ILE A 118 7.47 3.92 7.07
N ASP A 119 8.06 4.88 7.78
CA ASP A 119 7.82 5.14 9.20
C ASP A 119 7.03 6.43 9.37
N LEU A 120 5.83 6.33 9.94
CA LEU A 120 4.99 7.50 10.21
C LEU A 120 5.37 8.19 11.53
N GLY A 121 6.17 7.53 12.39
CA GLY A 121 6.57 8.06 13.68
C GLY A 121 5.44 8.12 14.72
N GLU A 122 4.24 7.71 14.35
CA GLU A 122 3.06 7.64 15.21
C GLU A 122 2.32 6.31 15.00
N PRO A 123 1.48 5.86 15.94
CA PRO A 123 0.72 4.63 15.79
C PRO A 123 -0.14 4.63 14.53
N LEU A 124 -0.11 3.54 13.76
CA LEU A 124 -0.89 3.39 12.52
C LEU A 124 -2.40 3.43 12.75
N TRP A 125 -2.85 3.10 13.97
CA TRP A 125 -4.23 3.26 14.45
C TRP A 125 -4.23 3.43 15.96
N PRO A 126 -5.30 3.92 16.58
CA PRO A 126 -5.36 4.11 18.02
C PRO A 126 -5.04 2.82 18.80
N GLY A 127 -4.05 2.88 19.67
CA GLY A 127 -3.60 1.75 20.47
C GLY A 127 -2.69 0.74 19.74
N ALA A 128 -2.32 0.97 18.50
CA ALA A 128 -1.38 0.10 17.79
C ALA A 128 0.03 0.19 18.37
N ALA A 129 0.72 -0.95 18.43
CA ALA A 129 2.16 -1.01 18.68
C ALA A 129 3.00 -0.71 17.42
N PHE A 130 2.34 -0.62 16.27
CA PHE A 130 2.95 -0.44 14.95
C PHE A 130 3.00 1.05 14.60
N THR A 131 4.16 1.52 14.18
CA THR A 131 4.40 2.93 13.78
C THR A 131 4.87 3.07 12.35
N ALA A 132 5.20 1.95 11.70
CA ALA A 132 5.75 1.90 10.37
C ALA A 132 5.18 0.71 9.59
N VAL A 133 5.47 0.67 8.29
CA VAL A 133 5.20 -0.49 7.44
C VAL A 133 6.44 -0.88 6.65
N VAL A 134 6.58 -2.17 6.37
CA VAL A 134 7.52 -2.69 5.36
C VAL A 134 6.70 -3.09 4.14
N LEU A 135 7.15 -2.69 2.96
CA LEU A 135 6.50 -3.05 1.71
C LEU A 135 7.03 -4.41 1.22
N ARG A 136 6.11 -5.36 1.05
CA ARG A 136 6.38 -6.67 0.48
C ARG A 136 5.90 -6.74 -0.97
N ALA A 137 6.41 -7.74 -1.68
CA ALA A 137 5.97 -8.05 -3.03
C ALA A 137 4.44 -8.07 -3.18
N PRO A 138 3.91 -7.69 -4.35
CA PRO A 138 2.50 -7.83 -4.67
C PRO A 138 2.00 -9.26 -4.49
N GLU A 139 0.78 -9.41 -3.94
CA GLU A 139 0.09 -10.71 -3.83
C GLU A 139 -0.80 -11.01 -5.03
N ILE A 140 -0.97 -10.03 -5.90
CA ILE A 140 -1.79 -10.12 -7.12
C ILE A 140 -0.97 -9.66 -8.32
N PRO A 141 -1.34 -10.07 -9.54
CA PRO A 141 -0.71 -9.57 -10.76
C PRO A 141 -0.76 -8.06 -10.86
N ASP A 142 0.22 -7.49 -11.53
CA ASP A 142 0.26 -6.07 -11.84
C ASP A 142 -0.95 -5.68 -12.71
N VAL A 143 -1.46 -4.46 -12.52
CA VAL A 143 -2.57 -3.94 -13.33
C VAL A 143 -1.99 -3.32 -14.59
N GLU A 144 -2.20 -3.99 -15.72
CA GLU A 144 -1.74 -3.50 -17.01
C GLU A 144 -2.52 -2.25 -17.42
N LEU A 145 -1.82 -1.27 -17.96
CA LEU A 145 -2.38 -0.01 -18.43
C LEU A 145 -2.23 0.11 -19.96
N PRO A 146 -3.11 0.87 -20.63
CA PRO A 146 -3.00 1.10 -22.07
C PRO A 146 -1.75 1.92 -22.44
N GLY A 147 -1.20 1.66 -23.64
CA GLY A 147 -0.06 2.39 -24.19
C GLY A 147 1.25 2.06 -23.51
N ASP A 148 2.12 3.05 -23.36
CA ASP A 148 3.46 2.90 -22.79
C ASP A 148 3.51 3.18 -21.27
N ALA A 149 2.36 3.32 -20.62
CA ALA A 149 2.28 3.56 -19.18
C ALA A 149 2.78 2.33 -18.41
N ALA A 150 3.59 2.57 -17.37
CA ALA A 150 4.01 1.50 -16.48
C ALA A 150 2.81 0.84 -15.80
N PRO A 151 2.81 -0.50 -15.61
CA PRO A 151 1.76 -1.19 -14.89
C PRO A 151 1.70 -0.74 -13.42
N VAL A 152 0.53 -0.89 -12.79
CA VAL A 152 0.38 -0.56 -11.38
C VAL A 152 0.65 -1.79 -10.52
N ARG A 153 1.61 -1.68 -9.61
CA ARG A 153 1.94 -2.71 -8.62
C ARG A 153 1.18 -2.45 -7.32
N VAL A 154 0.57 -3.48 -6.74
CA VAL A 154 -0.13 -3.37 -5.45
C VAL A 154 0.75 -3.98 -4.36
N PHE A 155 1.63 -3.18 -3.76
CA PHE A 155 2.51 -3.65 -2.69
C PHE A 155 1.74 -3.95 -1.42
N ARG A 156 2.12 -5.02 -0.73
CA ARG A 156 1.59 -5.33 0.58
C ARG A 156 2.34 -4.54 1.67
N ALA A 157 1.65 -3.62 2.33
CA ALA A 157 2.15 -2.90 3.48
C ALA A 157 1.95 -3.74 4.75
N VAL A 158 3.03 -4.23 5.35
CA VAL A 158 2.99 -5.02 6.58
C VAL A 158 3.35 -4.13 7.77
N PRO A 159 2.45 -3.97 8.76
CA PRO A 159 2.72 -3.17 9.95
C PRO A 159 3.92 -3.69 10.74
N VAL A 160 4.81 -2.80 11.15
CA VAL A 160 5.97 -3.10 11.98
C VAL A 160 6.02 -2.22 13.21
N THR A 161 6.49 -2.79 14.30
CA THR A 161 6.73 -2.06 15.54
C THR A 161 7.99 -1.19 15.43
N HIS A 162 8.16 -0.25 16.35
CA HIS A 162 9.37 0.57 16.41
C HIS A 162 10.67 -0.27 16.48
N THR A 163 10.66 -1.36 17.24
CA THR A 163 11.81 -2.28 17.36
C THR A 163 12.09 -3.01 16.06
N GLU A 164 11.05 -3.50 15.38
CA GLU A 164 11.18 -4.14 14.07
C GLU A 164 11.63 -3.14 13.00
N ALA A 165 11.13 -1.90 13.03
CA ALA A 165 11.60 -0.84 12.14
C ALA A 165 13.09 -0.52 12.33
N ALA A 166 13.56 -0.48 13.57
CA ALA A 166 14.99 -0.33 13.86
C ALA A 166 15.82 -1.50 13.33
N TRP A 167 15.29 -2.73 13.44
CA TRP A 167 15.92 -3.91 12.86
C TRP A 167 16.03 -3.83 11.33
N VAL A 168 14.94 -3.45 10.65
CA VAL A 168 14.94 -3.27 9.19
C VAL A 168 15.99 -2.25 8.75
N ARG A 169 16.15 -1.13 9.47
CA ARG A 169 17.18 -0.14 9.16
C ARG A 169 18.60 -0.69 9.27
N MET A 170 18.83 -1.66 10.14
CA MET A 170 20.14 -2.24 10.38
C MET A 170 20.46 -3.45 9.48
N LYS A 171 19.47 -4.28 9.20
CA LYS A 171 19.62 -5.60 8.58
C LYS A 171 18.86 -5.78 7.28
N GLY A 172 17.90 -4.89 7.00
CA GLY A 172 17.03 -4.98 5.84
C GLY A 172 15.72 -5.72 6.13
N ALA A 173 14.78 -5.60 5.21
CA ALA A 173 13.43 -6.18 5.33
C ALA A 173 13.45 -7.71 5.25
N ALA A 174 14.30 -8.29 4.42
CA ALA A 174 14.40 -9.74 4.24
C ALA A 174 14.72 -10.48 5.54
N GLU A 175 15.66 -9.96 6.33
CA GLU A 175 16.02 -10.52 7.63
C GLU A 175 14.86 -10.49 8.63
N LEU A 176 14.04 -9.43 8.59
CA LEU A 176 12.84 -9.37 9.42
C LEU A 176 11.78 -10.39 8.97
N GLU A 177 11.61 -10.57 7.67
CA GLU A 177 10.69 -11.57 7.10
C GLU A 177 11.08 -13.00 7.48
N GLU A 178 12.38 -13.32 7.44
CA GLU A 178 12.89 -14.60 7.92
C GLU A 178 12.60 -14.80 9.40
N ALA A 179 12.83 -13.77 10.24
CA ALA A 179 12.54 -13.84 11.66
C ALA A 179 11.04 -14.03 11.95
N TRP A 180 10.14 -13.41 11.18
CA TRP A 180 8.70 -13.67 11.30
C TRP A 180 8.34 -15.11 10.94
N ALA A 181 8.93 -15.63 9.86
CA ALA A 181 8.68 -17.01 9.42
C ALA A 181 9.19 -18.03 10.45
N GLU A 182 10.40 -17.84 10.97
CA GLU A 182 10.99 -18.72 11.99
C GLU A 182 10.20 -18.72 13.29
N ALA A 183 9.71 -17.55 13.71
CA ALA A 183 8.92 -17.39 14.92
C ALA A 183 7.43 -17.74 14.75
N GLY A 184 6.99 -18.07 13.53
CA GLY A 184 5.57 -18.34 13.23
C GLY A 184 4.65 -17.15 13.45
N ILE A 185 5.14 -15.94 13.24
CA ILE A 185 4.38 -14.70 13.46
C ILE A 185 3.28 -14.55 12.40
N ASP A 186 2.04 -14.39 12.86
CA ASP A 186 0.93 -13.96 12.00
C ASP A 186 0.98 -12.44 11.81
N VAL A 187 1.52 -11.99 10.69
CA VAL A 187 1.65 -10.56 10.37
C VAL A 187 0.30 -9.87 10.11
N THR A 188 -0.80 -10.63 10.04
CA THR A 188 -2.16 -10.07 9.92
C THR A 188 -2.82 -9.82 11.27
N ASP A 189 -2.25 -10.30 12.37
CA ASP A 189 -2.78 -10.05 13.71
C ASP A 189 -2.50 -8.60 14.14
N PRO A 190 -3.54 -7.76 14.32
CA PRO A 190 -3.39 -6.36 14.71
C PRO A 190 -2.90 -6.17 16.14
N ALA A 191 -2.89 -7.23 16.96
CA ALA A 191 -2.45 -7.23 18.36
C ALA A 191 -1.13 -7.97 18.59
N ARG A 192 -0.46 -8.43 17.52
CA ARG A 192 0.79 -9.16 17.65
C ARG A 192 1.88 -8.36 18.34
N SER A 193 2.72 -9.06 19.07
CA SER A 193 3.95 -8.50 19.63
C SER A 193 5.04 -8.41 18.55
N ALA A 194 6.06 -7.57 18.81
CA ALA A 194 7.28 -7.56 18.02
C ALA A 194 7.95 -8.93 18.03
N VAL A 195 8.48 -9.35 16.88
CA VAL A 195 9.46 -10.44 16.89
C VAL A 195 10.75 -9.93 17.52
N ASN A 196 11.39 -10.76 18.33
CA ASN A 196 12.69 -10.45 18.90
C ASN A 196 13.78 -11.28 18.22
N PRO A 197 14.44 -10.74 17.18
CA PRO A 197 15.39 -11.50 16.39
C PRO A 197 16.66 -11.92 17.15
N GLY A 198 16.86 -11.41 18.35
CA GLY A 198 18.01 -11.77 19.19
C GLY A 198 17.82 -12.97 20.12
N LEU A 199 16.62 -13.57 20.13
CA LEU A 199 16.29 -14.72 20.99
C LEU A 199 16.16 -16.05 20.25
N THR A 200 16.22 -16.06 18.93
CA THR A 200 16.28 -17.30 18.12
C THR A 200 17.73 -17.78 18.12
N ARG A 201 18.03 -18.74 18.96
CA ARG A 201 19.24 -19.57 18.90
C ARG A 201 18.91 -20.94 18.36
#